data_ab629439953fb78d9ad3dca1c873fdca
#
_entry.id   ab629439953fb78d9ad3dca1c873fdca
#
_cell.length_a   1.000
_cell.length_b   1.000
_cell.length_c   1.000
_cell.angle_alpha   90.00
_cell.angle_beta   90.00
_cell.angle_gamma   90.00
#
_symmetry.space_group_name_H-M   'P 1'
#
loop_
_entity.id
_entity.type
_entity.pdbx_description
1 polymer ?
#
loop_
_entity_poly.entity_id
_entity_poly.type
_entity_poly.pdbx_seq_one_letter_code
_entity_poly.pdbx_strand_id
1 'polypeptide(L)'
;MDITSYGGSVSAGIAICNLLKQASANGHKTIAHVIGIAASMASAIACACDELKIDSNGFLMLHLPWTMTMGNAIDLRKEAEVLDQYKDALIAIYRTKFDMWDDGIEKMLAAETWIIGDSASFFGLKAEVIPTA
;
A
#
# COMPACT_ATOMS: atom_id res chain seq x y z
N MET A 1 1.50 3.69 -15.18
CA MET A 1 2.67 3.89 -14.27
C MET A 1 3.25 2.54 -13.92
N ASP A 2 4.47 2.28 -14.33
CA ASP A 2 5.18 1.06 -13.96
C ASP A 2 5.88 1.26 -12.62
N ILE A 3 5.76 0.26 -11.73
CA ILE A 3 6.26 0.34 -10.37
C ILE A 3 7.24 -0.79 -10.09
N THR A 4 8.42 -0.43 -9.61
CA THR A 4 9.32 -1.31 -8.89
C THR A 4 10.03 -0.46 -7.83
N SER A 5 9.65 -0.62 -6.57
CA SER A 5 10.10 0.23 -5.48
C SER A 5 9.92 -0.45 -4.12
N TYR A 6 10.86 -0.22 -3.23
CA TYR A 6 10.77 -0.69 -1.84
C TYR A 6 10.01 0.28 -0.93
N GLY A 7 9.52 1.40 -1.46
CA GLY A 7 8.77 2.39 -0.68
C GLY A 7 9.62 3.56 -0.23
N GLY A 8 9.22 4.18 0.85
CA GLY A 8 9.87 5.36 1.40
C GLY A 8 8.99 6.10 2.41
N SER A 9 9.08 7.42 2.43
CA SER A 9 8.35 8.28 3.36
C SER A 9 6.84 8.07 3.30
N VAL A 10 6.21 7.85 4.45
CA VAL A 10 4.74 7.70 4.56
C VAL A 10 4.05 8.99 4.13
N SER A 11 4.49 10.15 4.63
CA SER A 11 3.84 11.43 4.31
C SER A 11 3.94 11.79 2.82
N ALA A 12 5.10 11.56 2.21
CA ALA A 12 5.28 11.76 0.77
C ALA A 12 4.40 10.78 -0.02
N GLY A 13 4.32 9.54 0.41
CA GLY A 13 3.48 8.54 -0.24
C GLY A 13 1.99 8.85 -0.15
N ILE A 14 1.51 9.32 0.99
CA ILE A 14 0.13 9.78 1.15
C ILE A 14 -0.18 10.94 0.20
N ALA A 15 0.75 11.89 0.07
CA ALA A 15 0.58 13.00 -0.87
C ALA A 15 0.45 12.50 -2.31
N ILE A 16 1.27 11.54 -2.72
CA ILE A 16 1.18 10.91 -4.04
C ILE A 16 -0.17 10.21 -4.22
N CYS A 17 -0.63 9.45 -3.23
CA CYS A 17 -1.95 8.80 -3.28
C CYS A 17 -3.07 9.82 -3.48
N ASN A 18 -3.01 10.95 -2.79
CA ASN A 18 -4.00 12.01 -2.92
C ASN A 18 -3.96 12.69 -4.29
N LEU A 19 -2.77 12.89 -4.86
CA LEU A 19 -2.62 13.42 -6.22
C LEU A 19 -3.19 12.45 -7.26
N LEU A 20 -3.01 11.14 -7.07
CA LEU A 20 -3.61 10.12 -7.95
C LEU A 20 -5.14 10.15 -7.88
N LYS A 21 -5.70 10.27 -6.67
CA LYS A 21 -7.15 10.42 -6.49
C LYS A 21 -7.68 11.68 -7.14
N GLN A 22 -6.95 12.79 -7.03
CA GLN A 22 -7.32 14.05 -7.65
C GLN A 22 -7.29 13.94 -9.18
N ALA A 23 -6.28 13.30 -9.75
CA ALA A 23 -6.21 13.04 -11.18
C ALA A 23 -7.42 12.20 -11.65
N SER A 24 -7.78 11.18 -10.92
CA SER A 24 -8.97 10.36 -11.20
C SER A 24 -10.25 11.19 -11.16
N ALA A 25 -10.42 12.03 -10.14
CA ALA A 25 -11.58 12.92 -10.02
C ALA A 25 -11.67 13.93 -11.17
N ASN A 26 -10.54 14.30 -11.77
CA ASN A 26 -10.47 15.19 -12.93
C ASN A 26 -10.60 14.47 -14.28
N GLY A 27 -10.99 13.20 -14.28
CA GLY A 27 -11.26 12.43 -15.50
C GLY A 27 -10.04 11.70 -16.08
N HIS A 28 -8.93 11.66 -15.36
CA HIS A 28 -7.72 10.92 -15.78
C HIS A 28 -7.70 9.54 -15.13
N LYS A 29 -7.81 8.50 -15.93
CA LYS A 29 -7.71 7.13 -15.42
C LYS A 29 -6.29 6.83 -15.00
N THR A 30 -6.10 6.39 -13.76
CA THR A 30 -4.81 6.01 -13.21
C THR A 30 -4.65 4.49 -13.19
N ILE A 31 -3.54 3.99 -13.72
CA ILE A 31 -3.24 2.56 -13.79
C ILE A 31 -1.85 2.33 -13.20
N ALA A 32 -1.78 1.48 -12.21
CA ALA A 32 -0.51 0.99 -11.67
C ALA A 32 -0.19 -0.38 -12.25
N HIS A 33 1.04 -0.59 -12.65
CA HIS A 33 1.54 -1.88 -13.10
C HIS A 33 2.79 -2.24 -12.28
N VAL A 34 2.65 -3.21 -11.40
CA VAL A 34 3.77 -3.70 -10.59
C VAL A 34 4.57 -4.69 -11.44
N ILE A 35 5.71 -4.23 -11.94
CA ILE A 35 6.58 -5.02 -12.84
C ILE A 35 7.69 -5.77 -12.09
N GLY A 36 7.93 -5.44 -10.84
CA GLY A 36 8.90 -6.10 -9.99
C GLY A 36 8.37 -6.17 -8.58
N ILE A 37 8.61 -5.13 -7.80
CA ILE A 37 8.15 -5.06 -6.41
C ILE A 37 7.43 -3.74 -6.14
N ALA A 38 6.39 -3.79 -5.34
CA ALA A 38 5.79 -2.62 -4.72
C ALA A 38 5.68 -2.89 -3.23
N ALA A 39 6.66 -2.45 -2.47
CA ALA A 39 6.76 -2.73 -1.05
C ALA A 39 6.46 -1.47 -0.22
N SER A 40 5.85 -1.66 0.95
CA SER A 40 5.62 -0.58 1.90
C SER A 40 4.76 0.53 1.27
N MET A 41 5.20 1.78 1.32
CA MET A 41 4.47 2.90 0.72
C MET A 41 4.23 2.74 -0.79
N ALA A 42 5.12 2.05 -1.51
CA ALA A 42 4.91 1.78 -2.93
C ALA A 42 3.67 0.89 -3.16
N SER A 43 3.38 -0.03 -2.25
CA SER A 43 2.15 -0.85 -2.32
C SER A 43 0.90 -0.01 -2.13
N ALA A 44 0.93 0.97 -1.24
CA ALA A 44 -0.19 1.89 -1.03
C ALA A 44 -0.42 2.78 -2.27
N ILE A 45 0.64 3.28 -2.88
CA ILE A 45 0.56 4.07 -4.11
C ILE A 45 -0.05 3.23 -5.24
N ALA A 46 0.37 1.98 -5.38
CA ALA A 46 -0.22 1.07 -6.38
C ALA A 46 -1.72 0.87 -6.13
N CYS A 47 -2.12 0.67 -4.87
CA CYS A 47 -3.53 0.49 -4.50
C CYS A 47 -4.36 1.77 -4.65
N ALA A 48 -3.75 2.94 -4.64
CA ALA A 48 -4.46 4.22 -4.80
C ALA A 48 -4.85 4.54 -6.24
N CYS A 49 -4.31 3.83 -7.22
CA CYS A 49 -4.70 3.96 -8.62
C CYS A 49 -6.09 3.36 -8.88
N ASP A 50 -6.74 3.80 -9.96
CA ASP A 50 -8.05 3.27 -10.36
C ASP A 50 -7.96 1.77 -10.69
N GLU A 51 -6.93 1.36 -11.41
CA GLU A 51 -6.66 -0.02 -11.75
C GLU A 51 -5.28 -0.45 -11.28
N LEU A 52 -5.20 -1.69 -10.83
CA LEU A 52 -3.95 -2.32 -10.41
C LEU A 52 -3.69 -3.54 -11.28
N LYS A 53 -2.50 -3.53 -11.90
CA LYS A 53 -1.95 -4.68 -12.62
C LYS A 53 -0.68 -5.13 -11.90
N ILE A 54 -0.46 -6.43 -11.85
CA ILE A 54 0.74 -7.01 -11.25
C ILE A 54 1.23 -8.16 -12.12
N ASP A 55 2.52 -8.18 -12.42
CA ASP A 55 3.10 -9.33 -13.08
C ASP A 55 2.95 -10.58 -12.21
N SER A 56 2.77 -11.74 -12.82
CA SER A 56 2.52 -12.98 -12.07
C SER A 56 3.64 -13.31 -11.07
N ASN A 57 4.87 -12.91 -11.37
CA ASN A 57 6.03 -13.04 -10.50
C ASN A 57 6.45 -11.73 -9.82
N GLY A 58 5.64 -10.69 -9.93
CA GLY A 58 5.82 -9.45 -9.18
C GLY A 58 5.35 -9.60 -7.73
N PHE A 59 5.76 -8.70 -6.88
CA PHE A 59 5.45 -8.74 -5.44
C PHE A 59 4.83 -7.45 -4.94
N LEU A 60 3.86 -7.61 -4.06
CA LEU A 60 3.33 -6.56 -3.22
C LEU A 60 3.69 -6.88 -1.77
N MET A 61 4.14 -5.91 -0.99
CA MET A 61 4.42 -6.12 0.43
C MET A 61 3.79 -5.03 1.28
N LEU A 62 3.04 -5.47 2.28
CA LEU A 62 2.37 -4.61 3.24
C LEU A 62 2.99 -4.82 4.62
N HIS A 63 3.26 -3.72 5.32
CA HIS A 63 3.67 -3.75 6.71
C HIS A 63 3.20 -2.50 7.45
N LEU A 64 3.22 -2.55 8.79
CA LEU A 64 2.91 -1.39 9.62
C LEU A 64 3.92 -0.27 9.38
N PRO A 65 3.50 1.01 9.42
CA PRO A 65 4.44 2.11 9.43
C PRO A 65 5.33 2.02 10.67
N TRP A 66 6.58 2.38 10.54
CA TRP A 66 7.55 2.35 11.62
C TRP A 66 8.43 3.58 11.60
N THR A 67 9.03 3.88 12.73
CA THR A 67 9.96 4.99 12.88
C THR A 67 11.06 4.64 13.88
N MET A 68 12.11 5.45 13.88
CA MET A 68 13.12 5.45 14.93
C MET A 68 13.00 6.77 15.67
N THR A 69 12.88 6.71 17.00
CA THR A 69 12.74 7.91 17.82
C THR A 69 13.39 7.71 19.18
N MET A 70 13.77 8.83 19.81
CA MET A 70 14.30 8.87 21.17
C MET A 70 13.58 9.97 21.92
N GLY A 71 13.29 9.73 23.19
CA GLY A 71 12.64 10.73 24.03
C GLY A 71 12.19 10.15 25.35
N ASN A 72 11.45 10.97 26.10
CA ASN A 72 10.81 10.53 27.34
C ASN A 72 9.50 9.75 27.02
N ALA A 73 8.82 9.28 28.07
CA ALA A 73 7.59 8.49 27.92
C ALA A 73 6.49 9.26 27.17
N ILE A 74 6.39 10.56 27.38
CA ILE A 74 5.39 11.40 26.71
C ILE A 74 5.70 11.48 25.22
N ASP A 75 6.96 11.72 24.86
CA ASP A 75 7.40 11.80 23.45
C ASP A 75 7.16 10.48 22.72
N LEU A 76 7.49 9.35 23.35
CA LEU A 76 7.33 8.03 22.76
C LEU A 76 5.86 7.66 22.55
N ARG A 77 4.99 7.98 23.50
CA ARG A 77 3.55 7.75 23.37
C ARG A 77 2.96 8.59 22.25
N LYS A 78 3.39 9.85 22.15
CA LYS A 78 2.92 10.73 21.07
C LYS A 78 3.34 10.21 19.70
N GLU A 79 4.57 9.74 19.56
CA GLU A 79 5.06 9.14 18.32
C GLU A 79 4.26 7.87 17.96
N ALA A 80 3.95 7.04 18.96
CA ALA A 80 3.11 5.85 18.76
C ALA A 80 1.71 6.23 18.26
N GLU A 81 1.10 7.30 18.76
CA GLU A 81 -0.20 7.79 18.29
C GLU A 81 -0.14 8.25 16.82
N VAL A 82 0.94 8.92 16.42
CA VAL A 82 1.14 9.33 15.01
C VAL A 82 1.24 8.11 14.11
N LEU A 83 1.98 7.08 14.52
CA LEU A 83 2.07 5.82 13.76
C LEU A 83 0.71 5.14 13.61
N ASP A 84 -0.13 5.16 14.65
CA ASP A 84 -1.50 4.63 14.56
C ASP A 84 -2.36 5.43 13.59
N GLN A 85 -2.21 6.75 13.53
CA GLN A 85 -2.91 7.59 12.56
C GLN A 85 -2.44 7.28 11.13
N TYR A 86 -1.15 7.09 10.91
CA TYR A 86 -0.62 6.64 9.61
C TYR A 86 -1.18 5.27 9.23
N LYS A 87 -1.25 4.33 10.17
CA LYS A 87 -1.85 3.02 9.94
C LYS A 87 -3.30 3.15 9.45
N ASP A 88 -4.10 3.97 10.10
CA ASP A 88 -5.50 4.18 9.73
C ASP A 88 -5.62 4.79 8.32
N ALA A 89 -4.77 5.74 7.99
CA ALA A 89 -4.72 6.33 6.65
C ALA A 89 -4.34 5.30 5.58
N LEU A 90 -3.38 4.42 5.88
CA LEU A 90 -2.97 3.35 4.97
C LEU A 90 -4.08 2.31 4.77
N ILE A 91 -4.78 1.91 5.84
CA ILE A 91 -5.90 0.97 5.75
C ILE A 91 -6.98 1.53 4.82
N ALA A 92 -7.29 2.82 4.92
CA ALA A 92 -8.25 3.45 4.03
C ALA A 92 -7.84 3.37 2.55
N ILE A 93 -6.56 3.43 2.26
CA ILE A 93 -6.03 3.27 0.89
C ILE A 93 -6.12 1.81 0.45
N TYR A 94 -5.63 0.88 1.25
CA TYR A 94 -5.64 -0.56 0.91
C TYR A 94 -7.06 -1.11 0.74
N ARG A 95 -8.01 -0.60 1.51
CA ARG A 95 -9.43 -0.99 1.43
C ARG A 95 -9.98 -0.89 0.01
N THR A 96 -9.47 0.00 -0.81
CA THR A 96 -9.95 0.18 -2.19
C THR A 96 -9.61 -1.00 -3.10
N LYS A 97 -8.60 -1.80 -2.75
CA LYS A 97 -8.12 -2.91 -3.57
C LYS A 97 -8.17 -4.28 -2.91
N PHE A 98 -8.40 -4.34 -1.59
CA PHE A 98 -8.54 -5.60 -0.88
C PHE A 98 -10.00 -5.85 -0.53
N ASP A 99 -10.52 -7.01 -0.96
CA ASP A 99 -11.87 -7.46 -0.66
C ASP A 99 -11.91 -8.15 0.71
N MET A 100 -11.83 -7.35 1.76
CA MET A 100 -11.88 -7.81 3.15
C MET A 100 -12.20 -6.65 4.08
N TRP A 101 -12.58 -6.98 5.32
CA TRP A 101 -12.76 -5.98 6.37
C TRP A 101 -11.43 -5.36 6.80
N ASP A 102 -11.50 -4.17 7.39
CA ASP A 102 -10.32 -3.43 7.88
C ASP A 102 -9.48 -4.25 8.85
N ASP A 103 -10.10 -5.08 9.70
CA ASP A 103 -9.39 -5.98 10.62
C ASP A 103 -8.47 -6.95 9.89
N GLY A 104 -8.89 -7.46 8.75
CA GLY A 104 -8.06 -8.34 7.91
C GLY A 104 -6.86 -7.61 7.33
N ILE A 105 -7.07 -6.38 6.87
CA ILE A 105 -5.99 -5.52 6.35
C ILE A 105 -4.99 -5.22 7.47
N GLU A 106 -5.48 -4.86 8.66
CA GLU A 106 -4.62 -4.58 9.82
C GLU A 106 -3.76 -5.80 10.20
N LYS A 107 -4.34 -6.99 10.16
CA LYS A 107 -3.59 -8.25 10.40
C LYS A 107 -2.50 -8.49 9.36
N MET A 108 -2.78 -8.20 8.09
CA MET A 108 -1.77 -8.32 7.03
C MET A 108 -0.61 -7.33 7.24
N LEU A 109 -0.92 -6.10 7.64
CA LEU A 109 0.11 -5.10 7.97
C LEU A 109 0.97 -5.56 9.15
N ALA A 110 0.34 -6.03 10.23
CA ALA A 110 1.04 -6.48 11.42
C ALA A 110 1.92 -7.72 11.16
N ALA A 111 1.51 -8.58 10.24
CA ALA A 111 2.24 -9.79 9.87
C ALA A 111 3.36 -9.56 8.85
N GLU A 112 3.49 -8.36 8.28
CA GLU A 112 4.38 -8.09 7.15
C GLU A 112 4.09 -9.08 6.01
N THR A 113 3.03 -8.81 5.25
CA THR A 113 2.52 -9.75 4.26
C THR A 113 3.14 -9.51 2.89
N TRP A 114 3.69 -10.58 2.31
CA TRP A 114 4.22 -10.59 0.95
C TRP A 114 3.24 -11.33 0.04
N ILE A 115 2.87 -10.68 -1.07
CA ILE A 115 1.91 -11.22 -2.03
C ILE A 115 2.60 -11.29 -3.40
N ILE A 116 2.83 -12.51 -3.89
CA ILE A 116 3.24 -12.70 -5.28
C ILE A 116 2.01 -12.55 -6.18
N GLY A 117 2.19 -12.02 -7.40
CA GLY A 117 1.10 -11.76 -8.32
C GLY A 117 0.17 -12.96 -8.53
N ASP A 118 0.71 -14.17 -8.68
CA ASP A 118 -0.08 -15.39 -8.84
C ASP A 118 -1.01 -15.68 -7.65
N SER A 119 -0.72 -15.15 -6.48
CA SER A 119 -1.53 -15.34 -5.27
C SER A 119 -2.46 -14.16 -4.96
N ALA A 120 -2.59 -13.20 -5.87
CA ALA A 120 -3.37 -11.99 -5.62
C ALA A 120 -4.80 -12.30 -5.17
N SER A 121 -5.50 -13.19 -5.86
CA SER A 121 -6.88 -13.55 -5.53
C SER A 121 -7.01 -14.26 -4.18
N PHE A 122 -6.01 -15.04 -3.79
CA PHE A 122 -5.98 -15.70 -2.49
C PHE A 122 -6.02 -14.71 -1.33
N PHE A 123 -5.37 -13.56 -1.50
CA PHE A 123 -5.36 -12.48 -0.51
C PHE A 123 -6.51 -11.48 -0.68
N GLY A 124 -7.42 -11.71 -1.61
CA GLY A 124 -8.50 -10.77 -1.88
C GLY A 124 -8.08 -9.50 -2.59
N LEU A 125 -6.91 -9.49 -3.22
CA LEU A 125 -6.40 -8.33 -3.96
C LEU A 125 -7.10 -8.22 -5.32
N LYS A 126 -7.71 -7.07 -5.56
CA LYS A 126 -8.36 -6.73 -6.84
C LYS A 126 -7.31 -6.22 -7.81
N ALA A 127 -6.66 -7.14 -8.51
CA ALA A 127 -5.62 -6.82 -9.47
C ALA A 127 -5.75 -7.72 -10.70
N GLU A 128 -5.41 -7.16 -11.86
CA GLU A 128 -5.19 -7.96 -13.07
C GLU A 128 -3.78 -8.56 -13.00
N VAL A 129 -3.70 -9.87 -13.02
CA VAL A 129 -2.42 -10.58 -13.02
C VAL A 129 -1.96 -10.75 -14.46
N ILE A 130 -0.77 -10.20 -14.76
CA ILE A 130 -0.16 -10.28 -16.09
C ILE A 130 0.74 -11.50 -16.15
N PRO A 131 0.45 -12.50 -17.01
CA PRO A 131 1.29 -13.67 -17.14
C PRO A 131 2.71 -13.29 -17.57
N THR A 132 3.71 -13.92 -16.96
CA THR A 132 5.10 -13.82 -17.35
C THR A 132 5.54 -15.13 -17.99
N ALA A 133 6.21 -15.02 -19.12
CA ALA A 133 6.66 -16.19 -19.87
C ALA A 133 7.80 -16.94 -19.16
#